data_64fca2526970811b96b41f6fe0dcb08f
#
_entry.id   64fca2526970811b96b41f6fe0dcb08f
#
_cell.length_a   1.000
_cell.length_b   1.000
_cell.length_c   1.000
_cell.angle_alpha   90.00
_cell.angle_beta   90.00
_cell.angle_gamma   90.00
#
_symmetry.space_group_name_H-M   'P 1'
#
loop_
_entity.id
_entity.type
_entity.pdbx_description
1 polymer ?
#
loop_
_entity_poly.entity_id
_entity_poly.type
_entity_poly.pdbx_seq_one_letter_code
_entity_poly.pdbx_strand_id
1 'polypeptide(L)'
;MKMHGQPNRPQHSDKKEVRIMHITDPIADMLTRIRNANNARHTTVDIPASNMKKAIAQILLDEGYVKNVEFIEDNIQGVIRITLKYGENKQKVLTGLKRVSKPGLRSYASKDELPRVLKGLGIAIISTSKGVMTDKEARRQNVGGEVLAFIW
;
A
#
# COMPACT_ATOMS: atom_id res chain seq x y z
N MET A 1 -2.27 -61.16 -21.81
CA MET A 1 -2.60 -60.52 -21.03
C MET A 1 -2.44 -59.11 -20.84
N LYS A 2 -2.95 -58.41 -20.13
CA LYS A 2 -3.11 -57.13 -20.11
C LYS A 2 -2.22 -56.35 -19.44
N MET A 3 -1.88 -55.30 -19.90
CA MET A 3 -1.10 -54.38 -19.26
C MET A 3 -1.85 -53.27 -18.82
N HIS A 4 -1.49 -52.78 -17.74
CA HIS A 4 -2.22 -51.72 -17.18
C HIS A 4 -1.37 -50.53 -17.12
N GLY A 5 -1.80 -49.47 -17.69
CA GLY A 5 -1.15 -48.23 -17.59
C GLY A 5 -1.25 -47.70 -16.16
N GLN A 6 -0.16 -47.18 -15.65
CA GLN A 6 -0.17 -46.57 -14.35
C GLN A 6 -0.89 -45.25 -14.41
N PRO A 7 -1.82 -45.00 -13.52
CA PRO A 7 -2.43 -43.71 -13.48
C PRO A 7 -1.40 -42.67 -13.10
N ASN A 8 -1.44 -41.59 -13.83
CA ASN A 8 -0.58 -40.51 -13.54
C ASN A 8 -0.87 -39.96 -12.16
N ARG A 9 0.13 -39.85 -11.34
CA ARG A 9 -0.05 -39.34 -10.04
C ARG A 9 0.10 -37.83 -10.06
N PRO A 10 -0.75 -37.12 -9.36
CA PRO A 10 -0.61 -35.70 -9.29
C PRO A 10 0.72 -35.32 -8.63
N GLN A 11 1.35 -34.41 -9.21
CA GLN A 11 2.63 -33.94 -8.77
C GLN A 11 2.46 -33.15 -7.48
N HIS A 12 3.26 -33.47 -6.51
CA HIS A 12 3.20 -32.76 -5.23
C HIS A 12 3.84 -31.37 -5.26
N SER A 13 4.54 -31.06 -6.34
CA SER A 13 5.24 -29.78 -6.45
C SER A 13 4.30 -28.58 -6.43
N ASP A 14 3.13 -28.76 -7.00
CA ASP A 14 2.19 -27.66 -7.16
C ASP A 14 1.69 -27.09 -5.81
N LYS A 15 1.59 -27.97 -4.82
CA LYS A 15 1.10 -27.52 -3.50
C LYS A 15 2.09 -26.61 -2.76
N LYS A 16 3.38 -26.83 -2.99
CA LYS A 16 4.41 -25.97 -2.35
C LYS A 16 4.45 -24.59 -3.00
N GLU A 17 4.30 -24.53 -4.32
CA GLU A 17 4.28 -23.27 -5.02
C GLU A 17 3.09 -22.41 -4.64
N VAL A 18 1.92 -23.02 -4.48
CA VAL A 18 0.72 -22.31 -4.04
C VAL A 18 0.90 -21.71 -2.64
N ARG A 19 1.59 -22.39 -1.73
CA ARG A 19 1.84 -21.88 -0.41
C ARG A 19 2.77 -20.66 -0.41
N ILE A 20 3.78 -20.66 -1.27
CA ILE A 20 4.71 -19.53 -1.40
C ILE A 20 3.99 -18.31 -1.95
N MET A 21 3.01 -18.52 -2.83
CA MET A 21 2.22 -17.43 -3.42
C MET A 21 1.22 -16.80 -2.46
N HIS A 22 1.04 -17.36 -1.25
CA HIS A 22 0.13 -16.80 -0.25
C HIS A 22 0.75 -15.72 0.63
N ILE A 23 2.02 -15.39 0.40
CA ILE A 23 2.62 -14.26 1.08
C ILE A 23 1.99 -12.99 0.50
N THR A 24 1.22 -12.29 1.34
CA THR A 24 0.50 -11.10 0.90
C THR A 24 1.12 -9.85 1.49
N ASP A 25 1.03 -8.77 0.74
CA ASP A 25 1.38 -7.43 1.20
C ASP A 25 0.17 -6.52 0.96
N PRO A 26 -0.70 -6.38 1.97
CA PRO A 26 -1.91 -5.56 1.82
C PRO A 26 -1.63 -4.10 1.50
N ILE A 27 -0.51 -3.56 1.98
CA ILE A 27 -0.12 -2.18 1.68
C ILE A 27 0.29 -2.05 0.22
N ALA A 28 1.11 -2.99 -0.28
CA ALA A 28 1.49 -3.00 -1.70
C ALA A 28 0.26 -3.13 -2.60
N ASP A 29 -0.71 -3.97 -2.22
CA ASP A 29 -1.97 -4.11 -2.95
C ASP A 29 -2.73 -2.78 -2.99
N MET A 30 -2.83 -2.09 -1.86
CA MET A 30 -3.47 -0.78 -1.78
C MET A 30 -2.80 0.22 -2.73
N LEU A 31 -1.47 0.32 -2.69
CA LEU A 31 -0.74 1.24 -3.54
C LEU A 31 -0.91 0.91 -5.02
N THR A 32 -0.93 -0.38 -5.36
CA THR A 32 -1.15 -0.84 -6.73
C THR A 32 -2.54 -0.49 -7.24
N ARG A 33 -3.57 -0.69 -6.41
CA ARG A 33 -4.96 -0.32 -6.78
C ARG A 33 -5.08 1.17 -7.03
N ILE A 34 -4.49 1.99 -6.17
CA ILE A 34 -4.48 3.45 -6.33
C ILE A 34 -3.73 3.84 -7.60
N ARG A 35 -2.55 3.26 -7.82
CA ARG A 35 -1.73 3.53 -9.00
C ARG A 35 -2.48 3.21 -10.29
N ASN A 36 -3.10 2.05 -10.36
CA ASN A 36 -3.83 1.61 -11.54
C ASN A 36 -5.05 2.50 -11.82
N ALA A 37 -5.81 2.84 -10.79
CA ALA A 37 -6.96 3.73 -10.92
C ALA A 37 -6.54 5.13 -11.36
N ASN A 38 -5.44 5.62 -10.81
CA ASN A 38 -4.90 6.93 -11.14
C ASN A 38 -4.40 6.99 -12.59
N ASN A 39 -3.71 5.92 -13.05
CA ASN A 39 -3.24 5.83 -14.42
C ASN A 39 -4.40 5.74 -15.42
N ALA A 40 -5.48 5.06 -15.05
CA ALA A 40 -6.67 4.94 -15.89
C ALA A 40 -7.61 6.14 -15.78
N ARG A 41 -7.27 7.12 -14.96
CA ARG A 41 -8.09 8.33 -14.74
C ARG A 41 -9.47 8.02 -14.16
N HIS A 42 -9.57 6.99 -13.34
CA HIS A 42 -10.81 6.69 -12.63
C HIS A 42 -11.11 7.79 -11.60
N THR A 43 -12.39 8.01 -11.35
CA THR A 43 -12.82 8.99 -10.33
C THR A 43 -12.57 8.47 -8.92
N THR A 44 -12.88 7.19 -8.69
CA THR A 44 -12.75 6.57 -7.36
C THR A 44 -12.05 5.23 -7.46
N VAL A 45 -11.55 4.77 -6.32
CA VAL A 45 -11.02 3.41 -6.17
C VAL A 45 -11.44 2.88 -4.79
N ASP A 46 -11.86 1.62 -4.76
CA ASP A 46 -12.28 0.94 -3.54
C ASP A 46 -11.20 -0.03 -3.09
N ILE A 47 -10.92 -0.02 -1.80
CA ILE A 47 -9.86 -0.81 -1.19
C ILE A 47 -10.43 -1.51 0.04
N PRO A 48 -10.18 -2.84 0.22
CA PRO A 48 -10.58 -3.51 1.44
C PRO A 48 -9.97 -2.82 2.66
N ALA A 49 -10.77 -2.54 3.68
CA ALA A 49 -10.34 -1.73 4.81
C ALA A 49 -9.49 -2.50 5.81
N SER A 50 -8.57 -1.79 6.46
CA SER A 50 -7.88 -2.18 7.68
C SER A 50 -7.47 -0.89 8.38
N ASN A 51 -7.12 -0.98 9.66
CA ASN A 51 -6.71 0.21 10.41
C ASN A 51 -5.48 0.87 9.80
N MET A 52 -4.50 0.08 9.38
CA MET A 52 -3.29 0.59 8.73
C MET A 52 -3.63 1.30 7.41
N LYS A 53 -4.47 0.71 6.58
CA LYS A 53 -4.85 1.30 5.30
C LYS A 53 -5.68 2.56 5.48
N LYS A 54 -6.55 2.60 6.51
CA LYS A 54 -7.31 3.81 6.85
C LYS A 54 -6.38 4.96 7.22
N ALA A 55 -5.35 4.67 8.01
CA ALA A 55 -4.35 5.67 8.39
C ALA A 55 -3.59 6.20 7.17
N ILE A 56 -3.20 5.32 6.25
CA ILE A 56 -2.53 5.71 5.01
C ILE A 56 -3.45 6.58 4.15
N ALA A 57 -4.70 6.17 3.98
CA ALA A 57 -5.69 6.94 3.21
C ALA A 57 -5.90 8.33 3.79
N GLN A 58 -5.97 8.44 5.11
CA GLN A 58 -6.13 9.73 5.78
C GLN A 58 -4.92 10.64 5.53
N ILE A 59 -3.72 10.09 5.55
CA ILE A 59 -2.50 10.83 5.24
C ILE A 59 -2.55 11.36 3.80
N LEU A 60 -2.97 10.53 2.85
CA LEU A 60 -3.08 10.95 1.45
C LEU A 60 -4.06 12.12 1.29
N LEU A 61 -5.15 12.11 2.06
CA LEU A 61 -6.12 13.19 2.07
C LEU A 61 -5.53 14.45 2.70
N ASP A 62 -4.93 14.33 3.88
CA ASP A 62 -4.38 15.46 4.64
C ASP A 62 -3.26 16.14 3.87
N GLU A 63 -2.46 15.39 3.14
CA GLU A 63 -1.36 15.92 2.33
C GLU A 63 -1.79 16.40 0.95
N GLY A 64 -3.08 16.27 0.62
CA GLY A 64 -3.64 16.80 -0.62
C GLY A 64 -3.37 15.95 -1.86
N TYR A 65 -3.03 14.68 -1.70
CA TYR A 65 -2.81 13.78 -2.84
C TYR A 65 -4.10 13.21 -3.40
N VAL A 66 -5.15 13.13 -2.59
CA VAL A 66 -6.46 12.65 -3.02
C VAL A 66 -7.52 13.67 -2.62
N LYS A 67 -8.68 13.60 -3.27
CA LYS A 67 -9.74 14.60 -3.09
C LYS A 67 -10.62 14.29 -1.89
N ASN A 68 -10.90 13.01 -1.65
CA ASN A 68 -11.77 12.59 -0.55
C ASN A 68 -11.52 11.14 -0.18
N VAL A 69 -11.86 10.77 1.05
CA VAL A 69 -11.78 9.41 1.55
C VAL A 69 -13.05 9.12 2.34
N GLU A 70 -13.71 8.00 2.02
CA GLU A 70 -14.90 7.54 2.74
C GLU A 70 -14.64 6.15 3.29
N PHE A 71 -15.09 5.91 4.51
CA PHE A 71 -15.05 4.59 5.12
C PHE A 71 -16.45 4.00 5.09
N ILE A 72 -16.63 2.95 4.29
CA ILE A 72 -17.93 2.31 4.10
C ILE A 72 -17.92 0.99 4.85
N GLU A 73 -18.81 0.86 5.81
CA GLU A 73 -18.94 -0.37 6.56
C GLU A 73 -19.70 -1.41 5.75
N ASP A 74 -19.20 -2.63 5.78
CA ASP A 74 -19.94 -3.79 5.28
C ASP A 74 -19.96 -4.85 6.38
N ASN A 75 -20.56 -6.00 6.11
CA ASN A 75 -20.71 -7.03 7.15
C ASN A 75 -19.44 -7.85 7.37
N ILE A 76 -18.33 -7.54 6.68
CA ILE A 76 -17.10 -8.32 6.75
C ILE A 76 -15.96 -7.47 7.31
N GLN A 77 -15.44 -6.53 6.55
CA GLN A 77 -14.29 -5.73 6.99
C GLN A 77 -14.40 -4.25 6.65
N GLY A 78 -15.29 -3.91 5.74
CA GLY A 78 -15.43 -2.56 5.26
C GLY A 78 -14.58 -2.24 4.04
N VAL A 79 -14.87 -1.10 3.45
CA VAL A 79 -14.24 -0.61 2.23
C VAL A 79 -13.80 0.84 2.45
N ILE A 80 -12.60 1.16 1.98
CA ILE A 80 -12.12 2.53 1.89
C ILE A 80 -12.35 2.97 0.45
N ARG A 81 -13.17 4.00 0.25
CA ARG A 81 -13.39 4.59 -1.06
C ARG A 81 -12.61 5.89 -1.16
N ILE A 82 -11.65 5.91 -2.06
CA ILE A 82 -10.79 7.07 -2.29
C ILE A 82 -11.24 7.76 -3.57
N THR A 83 -11.54 9.05 -3.47
CA THR A 83 -11.79 9.88 -4.64
C THR A 83 -10.48 10.50 -5.08
N LEU A 84 -10.05 10.18 -6.29
CA LEU A 84 -8.77 10.62 -6.81
C LEU A 84 -8.83 12.10 -7.23
N LYS A 85 -7.68 12.73 -7.26
CA LYS A 85 -7.55 14.14 -7.55
C LYS A 85 -6.75 14.33 -8.82
N TYR A 86 -7.25 15.17 -9.69
CA TYR A 86 -6.57 15.51 -10.96
C TYR A 86 -6.50 17.03 -11.11
N GLY A 87 -5.45 17.51 -11.76
CA GLY A 87 -5.31 18.90 -12.11
C GLY A 87 -5.97 19.21 -13.45
N GLU A 88 -5.60 20.34 -14.05
CA GLU A 88 -6.09 20.74 -15.35
C GLU A 88 -5.73 19.69 -16.39
N ASN A 89 -6.61 19.48 -17.38
CA ASN A 89 -6.44 18.48 -18.44
C ASN A 89 -6.22 17.07 -17.89
N LYS A 90 -6.82 16.77 -16.74
CA LYS A 90 -6.71 15.46 -16.08
C LYS A 90 -5.27 15.05 -15.76
N GLN A 91 -4.42 16.02 -15.46
CA GLN A 91 -3.07 15.72 -15.00
C GLN A 91 -3.10 15.06 -13.64
N LYS A 92 -2.23 14.09 -13.43
CA LYS A 92 -2.13 13.40 -12.15
C LYS A 92 -1.56 14.32 -11.08
N VAL A 93 -2.25 14.43 -9.96
CA VAL A 93 -1.70 15.06 -8.75
C VAL A 93 -0.79 14.07 -8.05
N LEU A 94 -1.23 12.82 -7.95
CA LEU A 94 -0.45 11.73 -7.38
C LEU A 94 0.42 11.13 -8.48
N THR A 95 1.73 11.34 -8.40
CA THR A 95 2.66 10.96 -9.46
C THR A 95 3.28 9.59 -9.20
N GLY A 96 3.66 9.30 -7.98
CA GLY A 96 4.30 8.03 -7.64
C GLY A 96 3.89 7.50 -6.28
N LEU A 97 3.84 6.17 -6.18
CA LEU A 97 3.60 5.43 -4.96
C LEU A 97 4.56 4.24 -4.96
N LYS A 98 5.50 4.25 -4.02
CA LYS A 98 6.51 3.19 -3.93
C LYS A 98 6.44 2.49 -2.59
N ARG A 99 6.28 1.17 -2.61
CA ARG A 99 6.38 0.35 -1.41
C ARG A 99 7.86 0.22 -1.02
N VAL A 100 8.18 0.51 0.22
CA VAL A 100 9.56 0.45 0.72
C VAL A 100 9.77 -0.78 1.59
N SER A 101 9.17 -0.82 2.78
CA SER A 101 9.24 -1.98 3.66
C SER A 101 8.34 -3.08 3.14
N LYS A 102 8.86 -4.30 3.05
CA LYS A 102 8.12 -5.45 2.50
C LYS A 102 8.14 -6.61 3.49
N PRO A 103 7.17 -7.53 3.43
CA PRO A 103 7.14 -8.66 4.38
C PRO A 103 8.43 -9.47 4.44
N GLY A 104 9.13 -9.64 3.32
CA GLY A 104 10.40 -10.37 3.28
C GLY A 104 11.63 -9.52 3.51
N LEU A 105 11.48 -8.20 3.56
CA LEU A 105 12.61 -7.28 3.71
C LEU A 105 12.12 -5.98 4.35
N ARG A 106 12.06 -5.97 5.67
CA ARG A 106 11.59 -4.80 6.42
C ARG A 106 12.62 -3.68 6.38
N SER A 107 12.14 -2.45 6.32
CA SER A 107 12.98 -1.25 6.26
C SER A 107 12.61 -0.31 7.40
N TYR A 108 13.59 0.02 8.23
CA TYR A 108 13.39 0.89 9.40
C TYR A 108 14.33 2.08 9.32
N ALA A 109 13.93 3.19 9.89
CA ALA A 109 14.77 4.36 10.00
C ALA A 109 14.69 4.93 11.42
N SER A 110 15.82 5.32 11.98
CA SER A 110 15.86 6.03 13.24
C SER A 110 15.37 7.47 13.03
N LYS A 111 15.08 8.15 14.14
CA LYS A 111 14.60 9.53 14.09
C LYS A 111 15.58 10.48 13.37
N ASP A 112 16.87 10.16 13.39
CA ASP A 112 17.90 11.01 12.76
C ASP A 112 18.13 10.64 11.29
N GLU A 113 17.59 9.53 10.83
CA GLU A 113 17.80 9.01 9.48
C GLU A 113 16.51 8.87 8.68
N LEU A 114 15.46 9.58 9.07
CA LEU A 114 14.19 9.53 8.35
C LEU A 114 14.36 10.04 6.91
N PRO A 115 13.88 9.28 5.93
CA PRO A 115 14.08 9.65 4.53
C PRO A 115 13.28 10.89 4.15
N ARG A 116 13.80 11.64 3.18
CA ARG A 116 13.08 12.72 2.51
C ARG A 116 12.82 12.31 1.08
N VAL A 117 11.61 12.49 0.63
CA VAL A 117 11.21 12.12 -0.73
C VAL A 117 11.25 13.39 -1.60
N LEU A 118 12.00 13.33 -2.70
CA LEU A 118 12.16 14.47 -3.61
C LEU A 118 12.48 15.77 -2.87
N LYS A 119 13.46 15.71 -1.98
CA LYS A 119 13.92 16.86 -1.17
C LYS A 119 12.80 17.54 -0.38
N GLY A 120 11.81 16.76 0.06
CA GLY A 120 10.70 17.26 0.85
C GLY A 120 9.46 17.63 0.05
N LEU A 121 9.48 17.50 -1.28
CA LEU A 121 8.29 17.72 -2.11
C LEU A 121 7.30 16.57 -2.01
N GLY A 122 7.79 15.34 -1.77
CA GLY A 122 6.97 14.19 -1.49
C GLY A 122 6.96 13.87 0.00
N ILE A 123 6.37 12.74 0.34
CA ILE A 123 6.30 12.26 1.73
C ILE A 123 6.75 10.81 1.83
N ALA A 124 7.30 10.43 2.98
CA ALA A 124 7.44 9.04 3.38
C ALA A 124 6.38 8.76 4.43
N ILE A 125 5.76 7.59 4.36
CA ILE A 125 4.79 7.14 5.37
C ILE A 125 5.52 6.22 6.33
N ILE A 126 5.52 6.58 7.61
CA ILE A 126 6.27 5.91 8.66
C ILE A 126 5.31 5.31 9.67
N SER A 127 5.52 4.03 10.01
CA SER A 127 4.80 3.39 11.10
C SER A 127 5.64 3.48 12.37
N THR A 128 5.19 4.26 13.33
CA THR A 128 5.92 4.52 14.57
C THR A 128 5.17 3.98 15.77
N SER A 129 5.79 3.99 16.93
CA SER A 129 5.13 3.63 18.19
C SER A 129 3.97 4.57 18.54
N LYS A 130 3.94 5.75 17.95
CA LYS A 130 2.88 6.76 18.15
C LYS A 130 1.88 6.78 17.00
N GLY A 131 1.92 5.80 16.12
CA GLY A 131 0.99 5.67 15.01
C GLY A 131 1.65 5.82 13.65
N VAL A 132 0.83 5.74 12.61
CA VAL A 132 1.27 5.93 11.22
C VAL A 132 1.24 7.42 10.92
N MET A 133 2.34 7.94 10.40
CA MET A 133 2.49 9.37 10.15
C MET A 133 3.45 9.63 8.99
N THR A 134 3.54 10.88 8.56
CA THR A 134 4.54 11.29 7.56
C THR A 134 5.92 11.41 8.20
N ASP A 135 6.94 11.40 7.35
CA ASP A 135 8.31 11.65 7.80
C ASP A 135 8.46 13.01 8.48
N LYS A 136 7.74 14.04 7.99
CA LYS A 136 7.75 15.36 8.59
C LYS A 136 7.21 15.35 10.02
N GLU A 137 6.09 14.66 10.21
CA GLU A 137 5.48 14.54 11.53
C GLU A 137 6.35 13.70 12.46
N ALA A 138 6.96 12.64 11.96
CA ALA A 138 7.87 11.80 12.73
C ALA A 138 9.10 12.61 13.20
N ARG A 139 9.64 13.47 12.33
CA ARG A 139 10.74 14.36 12.74
C ARG A 139 10.29 15.35 13.80
N ARG A 140 9.11 15.92 13.66
CA ARG A 140 8.55 16.85 14.64
C ARG A 140 8.38 16.18 15.99
N GLN A 141 7.92 14.94 16.01
CA GLN A 141 7.72 14.18 17.24
C GLN A 141 8.99 13.47 17.73
N ASN A 142 10.06 13.51 16.93
CA ASN A 142 11.35 12.94 17.27
C ASN A 142 11.27 11.42 17.47
N VAL A 143 10.59 10.75 16.56
CA VAL A 143 10.42 9.28 16.55
C VAL A 143 10.83 8.70 15.19
N GLY A 144 11.38 7.50 15.23
CA GLY A 144 11.63 6.70 14.03
C GLY A 144 10.64 5.56 13.92
N GLY A 145 10.78 4.74 12.90
CA GLY A 145 9.90 3.60 12.70
C GLY A 145 10.12 2.87 11.39
N GLU A 146 9.14 2.06 11.02
CA GLU A 146 9.15 1.33 9.76
C GLU A 146 8.76 2.24 8.62
N VAL A 147 9.59 2.29 7.59
CA VAL A 147 9.32 3.11 6.40
C VAL A 147 8.43 2.30 5.47
N LEU A 148 7.15 2.63 5.43
CA LEU A 148 6.16 1.85 4.70
C LEU A 148 6.19 2.14 3.20
N ALA A 149 6.20 3.41 2.83
CA ALA A 149 6.05 3.81 1.43
C ALA A 149 6.56 5.22 1.19
N PHE A 150 6.87 5.51 -0.07
CA PHE A 150 7.13 6.87 -0.55
C PHE A 150 6.01 7.29 -1.49
N ILE A 151 5.56 8.53 -1.34
CA ILE A 151 4.47 9.11 -2.12
C ILE A 151 4.94 10.47 -2.66
N TRP A 152 4.67 10.72 -3.92
CA TRP A 152 4.98 12.03 -4.52
C TRP A 152 4.08 12.37 -5.70
#